data_1381b6c22430cd4fe0c9d3e15ec5f014
#
_entry.id   1381b6c22430cd4fe0c9d3e15ec5f014
#
_cell.length_a   1.000
_cell.length_b   1.000
_cell.length_c   1.000
_cell.angle_alpha   90.00
_cell.angle_beta   90.00
_cell.angle_gamma   90.00
#
_symmetry.space_group_name_H-M   'P 1'
#
loop_
_entity.id
_entity.type
_entity.pdbx_description
1 polymer ?
#
loop_
_entity_poly.entity_id
_entity_poly.type
_entity_poly.pdbx_seq_one_letter_code
_entity_poly.pdbx_strand_id
1 'polypeptide(L)'
;MIKNETDEELASRAALGERAAFRELLSRHYNRVFRVAYSVLRDKSDAEDVTQEIWAALPKKLRQWQGKAKLTSWLHRIALNAAKDSLRKTASQTRTIEGYAEMETLLRGEINDMQNRLSWLQSALETLSEDLRETAALTLGEEMNFAQAAEVLGIAEGTVAWRMSEIRKRLKALASNDNGLGKEAIA
;
A
#
# COMPACT_ATOMS: atom_id res chain seq x y z
N MET A 1 0.18 -30.03 6.79
CA MET A 1 -0.38 -29.85 5.44
C MET A 1 -1.34 -28.68 5.45
N ILE A 2 -0.83 -27.43 5.27
CA ILE A 2 -1.64 -26.19 5.32
C ILE A 2 -1.77 -25.58 3.90
N LYS A 3 -1.23 -26.26 2.88
CA LYS A 3 -1.06 -25.68 1.52
C LYS A 3 -2.33 -25.41 0.71
N ASN A 4 -3.51 -25.79 1.18
CA ASN A 4 -4.76 -25.68 0.40
C ASN A 4 -5.93 -25.01 1.14
N GLU A 5 -5.67 -24.40 2.30
CA GLU A 5 -6.72 -23.72 3.07
C GLU A 5 -6.93 -22.29 2.53
N THR A 6 -8.19 -21.88 2.49
CA THR A 6 -8.56 -20.52 2.12
C THR A 6 -8.14 -19.52 3.20
N ASP A 7 -8.00 -18.26 2.83
CA ASP A 7 -7.67 -17.19 3.78
C ASP A 7 -8.76 -17.01 4.84
N GLU A 8 -10.02 -17.28 4.47
CA GLU A 8 -11.18 -17.23 5.35
C GLU A 8 -11.17 -18.35 6.41
N GLU A 9 -10.76 -19.57 6.03
CA GLU A 9 -10.59 -20.69 6.95
C GLU A 9 -9.45 -20.41 7.93
N LEU A 10 -8.32 -19.93 7.43
CA LEU A 10 -7.18 -19.52 8.25
C LEU A 10 -7.56 -18.40 9.21
N ALA A 11 -8.32 -17.39 8.74
CA ALA A 11 -8.78 -16.29 9.57
C ALA A 11 -9.68 -16.77 10.73
N SER A 12 -10.58 -17.68 10.44
CA SER A 12 -11.47 -18.26 11.45
C SER A 12 -10.69 -19.00 12.55
N ARG A 13 -9.69 -19.80 12.15
CA ARG A 13 -8.84 -20.56 13.09
C ARG A 13 -7.90 -19.64 13.87
N ALA A 14 -7.34 -18.61 13.21
CA ALA A 14 -6.50 -17.60 13.86
C ALA A 14 -7.30 -16.78 14.88
N ALA A 15 -8.58 -16.47 14.60
CA ALA A 15 -9.48 -15.81 15.54
C ALA A 15 -9.71 -16.63 16.83
N LEU A 16 -9.65 -17.96 16.73
CA LEU A 16 -9.73 -18.89 17.87
C LEU A 16 -8.38 -19.06 18.60
N GLY A 17 -7.32 -18.40 18.14
CA GLY A 17 -6.01 -18.41 18.77
C GLY A 17 -5.04 -19.45 18.22
N GLU A 18 -5.35 -20.08 17.08
CA GLU A 18 -4.46 -21.05 16.46
C GLU A 18 -3.24 -20.38 15.83
N ARG A 19 -2.07 -20.60 16.44
CA ARG A 19 -0.82 -19.95 16.04
C ARG A 19 -0.35 -20.35 14.63
N ALA A 20 -0.63 -21.59 14.20
CA ALA A 20 -0.24 -22.07 12.89
C ALA A 20 -1.02 -21.35 11.77
N ALA A 21 -2.32 -21.20 11.93
CA ALA A 21 -3.18 -20.46 10.99
C ALA A 21 -2.79 -18.98 10.93
N PHE A 22 -2.50 -18.35 12.08
CA PHE A 22 -2.03 -16.97 12.12
C PHE A 22 -0.68 -16.80 11.41
N ARG A 23 0.28 -17.71 11.62
CA ARG A 23 1.59 -17.66 10.96
C ARG A 23 1.46 -17.77 9.44
N GLU A 24 0.55 -18.62 8.97
CA GLU A 24 0.29 -18.77 7.55
C GLU A 24 -0.33 -17.49 6.94
N LEU A 25 -1.31 -16.87 7.60
CA LEU A 25 -1.84 -15.58 7.18
C LEU A 25 -0.77 -14.49 7.13
N LEU A 26 0.08 -14.44 8.16
CA LEU A 26 1.21 -13.52 8.20
C LEU A 26 2.12 -13.73 6.99
N SER A 27 2.49 -14.96 6.70
CA SER A 27 3.36 -15.30 5.55
C SER A 27 2.75 -14.88 4.22
N ARG A 28 1.45 -15.06 4.04
CA ARG A 28 0.75 -14.73 2.77
C ARG A 28 0.55 -13.24 2.56
N HIS A 29 0.31 -12.49 3.63
CA HIS A 29 -0.21 -11.12 3.52
C HIS A 29 0.70 -10.02 4.08
N TYR A 30 1.80 -10.35 4.76
CA TYR A 30 2.68 -9.33 5.38
C TYR A 30 3.14 -8.29 4.36
N ASN A 31 3.71 -8.74 3.25
CA ASN A 31 4.23 -7.83 2.23
C ASN A 31 3.14 -6.97 1.57
N ARG A 32 1.92 -7.50 1.44
CA ARG A 32 0.78 -6.72 0.90
C ARG A 32 0.37 -5.61 1.85
N VAL A 33 0.22 -5.92 3.14
CA VAL A 33 -0.10 -4.94 4.18
C VAL A 33 0.99 -3.86 4.25
N PHE A 34 2.26 -4.27 4.21
CA PHE A 34 3.39 -3.34 4.18
C PHE A 34 3.35 -2.41 2.96
N ARG A 35 3.16 -2.95 1.74
CA ARG A 35 3.11 -2.11 0.52
C ARG A 35 1.97 -1.08 0.58
N VAL A 36 0.80 -1.47 1.08
CA VAL A 36 -0.33 -0.55 1.24
C VAL A 36 -0.01 0.54 2.27
N ALA A 37 0.57 0.19 3.41
CA ALA A 37 1.01 1.16 4.41
C ALA A 37 2.09 2.11 3.84
N TYR A 38 3.09 1.57 3.16
CA TYR A 38 4.17 2.35 2.54
C TYR A 38 3.67 3.30 1.46
N SER A 39 2.66 2.93 0.67
CA SER A 39 2.08 3.81 -0.36
C SER A 39 1.50 5.11 0.21
N VAL A 40 1.08 5.09 1.47
CA VAL A 40 0.53 6.23 2.21
C VAL A 40 1.63 6.98 2.96
N LEU A 41 2.43 6.25 3.76
CA LEU A 41 3.40 6.82 4.70
C LEU A 41 4.67 7.32 4.01
N ARG A 42 5.11 6.64 2.94
CA ARG A 42 6.32 6.95 2.16
C ARG A 42 7.63 6.87 2.94
N ASP A 43 7.57 6.52 4.19
CA ASP A 43 8.70 6.21 5.05
C ASP A 43 8.71 4.71 5.36
N LYS A 44 9.87 4.07 5.22
CA LYS A 44 10.01 2.62 5.39
C LYS A 44 9.85 2.23 6.86
N SER A 45 10.43 3.00 7.77
CA SER A 45 10.39 2.73 9.20
C SER A 45 8.96 2.85 9.71
N ASP A 46 8.28 3.94 9.36
CA ASP A 46 6.88 4.17 9.73
C ASP A 46 5.95 3.08 9.16
N ALA A 47 6.21 2.64 7.92
CA ALA A 47 5.42 1.58 7.31
C ALA A 47 5.67 0.21 7.96
N GLU A 48 6.90 -0.09 8.37
CA GLU A 48 7.25 -1.29 9.14
C GLU A 48 6.55 -1.27 10.51
N ASP A 49 6.61 -0.15 11.23
CA ASP A 49 5.99 0.01 12.54
C ASP A 49 4.47 -0.16 12.47
N VAL A 50 3.81 0.54 11.55
CA VAL A 50 2.36 0.40 11.34
C VAL A 50 1.99 -1.03 10.94
N THR A 51 2.78 -1.67 10.08
CA THR A 51 2.55 -3.07 9.69
C THR A 51 2.66 -4.00 10.90
N GLN A 52 3.65 -3.83 11.75
CA GLN A 52 3.82 -4.63 12.97
C GLN A 52 2.65 -4.41 13.94
N GLU A 53 2.22 -3.16 14.15
CA GLU A 53 1.06 -2.84 14.98
C GLU A 53 -0.22 -3.51 14.47
N ILE A 54 -0.44 -3.52 13.14
CA ILE A 54 -1.59 -4.19 12.52
C ILE A 54 -1.55 -5.69 12.84
N TRP A 55 -0.41 -6.34 12.62
CA TRP A 55 -0.28 -7.78 12.85
C TRP A 55 -0.38 -8.16 14.33
N ALA A 56 0.14 -7.33 15.23
CA ALA A 56 -0.02 -7.52 16.67
C ALA A 56 -1.50 -7.44 17.13
N ALA A 57 -2.26 -6.53 16.52
CA ALA A 57 -3.69 -6.35 16.83
C ALA A 57 -4.62 -7.31 16.08
N LEU A 58 -4.13 -7.95 15.01
CA LEU A 58 -4.94 -8.73 14.07
C LEU A 58 -5.72 -9.88 14.72
N PRO A 59 -5.17 -10.70 15.64
CA PRO A 59 -5.93 -11.79 16.27
C PRO A 59 -7.20 -11.31 16.97
N LYS A 60 -7.13 -10.13 17.60
CA LYS A 60 -8.29 -9.49 18.24
C LYS A 60 -9.29 -8.95 17.21
N LYS A 61 -8.80 -8.35 16.12
CA LYS A 61 -9.63 -7.81 15.04
C LYS A 61 -10.33 -8.93 14.24
N LEU A 62 -9.69 -10.08 14.01
CA LEU A 62 -10.28 -11.22 13.31
C LEU A 62 -11.54 -11.77 14.00
N ARG A 63 -11.64 -11.67 15.32
CA ARG A 63 -12.86 -12.04 16.07
C ARG A 63 -14.08 -11.18 15.72
N GLN A 64 -13.85 -9.99 15.17
CA GLN A 64 -14.89 -9.04 14.77
C GLN A 64 -15.15 -9.07 13.26
N TRP A 65 -14.31 -9.78 12.50
CA TRP A 65 -14.48 -9.90 11.05
C TRP A 65 -15.67 -10.80 10.73
N GLN A 66 -16.64 -10.27 10.00
CA GLN A 66 -17.92 -10.94 9.73
C GLN A 66 -17.94 -11.69 8.38
N GLY A 67 -16.83 -11.76 7.64
CA GLY A 67 -16.79 -12.42 6.34
C GLY A 67 -17.57 -11.71 5.21
N LYS A 68 -18.08 -10.49 5.44
CA LYS A 68 -18.85 -9.73 4.43
C LYS A 68 -18.00 -9.29 3.23
N ALA A 69 -16.74 -9.03 3.46
CA ALA A 69 -15.74 -8.71 2.45
C ALA A 69 -14.68 -9.82 2.42
N LYS A 70 -13.98 -9.98 1.28
CA LYS A 70 -12.80 -10.84 1.23
C LYS A 70 -11.79 -10.42 2.28
N LEU A 71 -11.08 -11.37 2.89
CA LEU A 71 -10.08 -11.08 3.92
C LEU A 71 -9.02 -10.09 3.41
N THR A 72 -8.58 -10.25 2.17
CA THR A 72 -7.59 -9.35 1.53
C THR A 72 -8.08 -7.91 1.48
N SER A 73 -9.31 -7.65 1.00
CA SER A 73 -9.89 -6.31 0.96
C SER A 73 -10.01 -5.70 2.36
N TRP A 74 -10.39 -6.52 3.34
CA TRP A 74 -10.49 -6.08 4.73
C TRP A 74 -9.13 -5.74 5.34
N LEU A 75 -8.08 -6.54 5.07
CA LEU A 75 -6.71 -6.25 5.50
C LEU A 75 -6.19 -4.96 4.87
N HIS A 76 -6.43 -4.72 3.58
CA HIS A 76 -6.03 -3.49 2.91
C HIS A 76 -6.71 -2.26 3.52
N ARG A 77 -8.01 -2.36 3.85
CA ARG A 77 -8.72 -1.28 4.55
C ARG A 77 -8.12 -0.98 5.92
N ILE A 78 -7.75 -2.02 6.68
CA ILE A 78 -7.04 -1.86 7.96
C ILE A 78 -5.71 -1.15 7.75
N ALA A 79 -4.94 -1.56 6.75
CA ALA A 79 -3.63 -0.97 6.45
C ALA A 79 -3.74 0.52 6.07
N LEU A 80 -4.66 0.86 5.17
CA LEU A 80 -4.92 2.24 4.77
C LEU A 80 -5.32 3.12 5.96
N ASN A 81 -6.27 2.65 6.77
CA ASN A 81 -6.75 3.41 7.91
C ASN A 81 -5.65 3.61 8.96
N ALA A 82 -4.88 2.57 9.27
CA ALA A 82 -3.78 2.66 10.23
C ALA A 82 -2.68 3.62 9.75
N ALA A 83 -2.33 3.57 8.46
CA ALA A 83 -1.37 4.48 7.86
C ALA A 83 -1.84 5.95 7.89
N LYS A 84 -3.12 6.21 7.56
CA LYS A 84 -3.72 7.55 7.65
C LYS A 84 -3.76 8.06 9.09
N ASP A 85 -4.08 7.21 10.04
CA ASP A 85 -4.10 7.58 11.46
C ASP A 85 -2.68 7.90 11.97
N SER A 86 -1.66 7.16 11.51
CA SER A 86 -0.25 7.45 11.79
C SER A 86 0.15 8.82 11.24
N LEU A 87 -0.15 9.13 9.96
CA LEU A 87 0.12 10.45 9.38
C LEU A 87 -0.55 11.59 10.18
N ARG A 88 -1.80 11.40 10.60
CA ARG A 88 -2.51 12.42 11.40
C ARG A 88 -1.84 12.66 12.75
N LYS A 89 -1.35 11.61 13.41
CA LYS A 89 -0.62 11.72 14.68
C LYS A 89 0.70 12.47 14.47
N THR A 90 1.47 12.10 13.45
CA THR A 90 2.76 12.75 13.12
C THR A 90 2.54 14.22 12.75
N ALA A 91 1.56 14.54 11.90
CA ALA A 91 1.23 15.93 11.55
C ALA A 91 0.80 16.77 12.76
N SER A 92 0.16 16.16 13.76
CA SER A 92 -0.17 16.80 15.03
C SER A 92 1.06 17.07 15.90
N GLN A 93 2.05 16.17 15.85
CA GLN A 93 3.31 16.29 16.61
C GLN A 93 4.31 17.22 15.92
N THR A 94 4.38 17.23 14.58
CA THR A 94 5.31 18.05 13.80
C THR A 94 4.98 19.54 13.85
N ARG A 95 3.75 19.94 14.21
CA ARG A 95 3.43 21.35 14.52
C ARG A 95 4.22 21.91 15.73
N THR A 96 4.91 21.03 16.45
CA THR A 96 5.71 21.40 17.63
C THR A 96 7.22 21.37 17.38
N ILE A 97 7.68 20.82 16.25
CA ILE A 97 9.12 20.69 15.95
C ILE A 97 9.33 20.93 14.45
N GLU A 98 9.62 22.19 14.08
CA GLU A 98 10.24 22.48 12.79
C GLU A 98 11.74 22.16 12.87
N GLY A 99 12.22 21.32 11.94
CA GLY A 99 13.63 21.17 11.63
C GLY A 99 14.16 19.75 11.73
N TYR A 100 14.53 19.25 10.60
CA TYR A 100 15.43 18.15 10.20
C TYR A 100 14.77 17.11 9.28
N ALA A 101 14.88 17.35 8.00
CA ALA A 101 14.87 16.30 6.98
C ALA A 101 15.52 16.82 5.69
N GLU A 102 16.81 16.91 5.68
CA GLU A 102 17.61 16.91 4.45
C GLU A 102 18.82 16.02 4.71
N MET A 103 18.93 14.95 3.99
CA MET A 103 20.18 14.33 3.53
C MET A 103 20.08 12.79 3.43
N GLU A 104 19.51 12.29 2.33
CA GLU A 104 19.89 10.95 1.86
C GLU A 104 19.63 10.77 0.35
N THR A 105 20.18 11.66 -0.46
CA THR A 105 20.13 11.50 -1.93
C THR A 105 21.49 11.75 -2.56
N LEU A 106 22.51 11.07 -2.09
CA LEU A 106 23.78 11.03 -2.82
C LEU A 106 24.50 9.73 -2.50
N LEU A 107 24.29 8.71 -3.29
CA LEU A 107 25.27 7.66 -3.64
C LEU A 107 24.57 6.58 -4.46
N ARG A 108 24.73 6.63 -5.82
CA ARG A 108 25.12 5.46 -6.62
C ARG A 108 24.97 5.75 -8.09
N GLY A 109 26.11 5.96 -8.72
CA GLY A 109 26.25 5.79 -10.15
C GLY A 109 26.14 4.31 -10.53
N GLU A 110 25.67 4.10 -11.76
CA GLU A 110 25.70 2.84 -12.52
C GLU A 110 24.95 1.66 -11.93
N ILE A 111 23.63 1.64 -12.13
CA ILE A 111 22.85 0.42 -12.02
C ILE A 111 21.75 0.41 -13.08
N ASN A 112 21.92 -0.51 -14.04
CA ASN A 112 20.93 -1.21 -14.86
C ASN A 112 19.60 -0.49 -15.19
N ASP A 113 19.23 -0.43 -16.48
CA ASP A 113 17.99 0.18 -17.03
C ASP A 113 16.72 -0.14 -16.23
N MET A 114 16.63 -1.33 -15.66
CA MET A 114 15.51 -1.73 -14.81
C MET A 114 15.42 -0.94 -13.52
N GLN A 115 16.53 -0.62 -12.87
CA GLN A 115 16.57 0.18 -11.65
C GLN A 115 16.29 1.65 -11.95
N ASN A 116 16.76 2.14 -13.10
CA ASN A 116 16.43 3.50 -13.56
C ASN A 116 14.92 3.65 -13.82
N ARG A 117 14.29 2.64 -14.44
CA ARG A 117 12.83 2.60 -14.64
C ARG A 117 12.05 2.53 -13.33
N LEU A 118 12.51 1.73 -12.36
CA LEU A 118 11.88 1.65 -11.03
C LEU A 118 12.06 2.95 -10.25
N SER A 119 13.23 3.56 -10.29
CA SER A 119 13.50 4.85 -9.67
C SER A 119 12.65 5.97 -10.28
N TRP A 120 12.54 6.00 -11.63
CA TRP A 120 11.67 6.94 -12.33
C TRP A 120 10.20 6.74 -11.92
N LEU A 121 9.72 5.48 -11.90
CA LEU A 121 8.34 5.18 -11.50
C LEU A 121 8.07 5.60 -10.05
N GLN A 122 9.00 5.34 -9.14
CA GLN A 122 8.90 5.78 -7.75
C GLN A 122 8.78 7.31 -7.67
N SER A 123 9.68 8.04 -8.34
CA SER A 123 9.64 9.51 -8.39
C SER A 123 8.35 10.03 -9.01
N ALA A 124 7.87 9.39 -10.08
CA ALA A 124 6.61 9.76 -10.73
C ALA A 124 5.39 9.52 -9.81
N LEU A 125 5.35 8.40 -9.08
CA LEU A 125 4.31 8.11 -8.11
C LEU A 125 4.35 9.10 -6.93
N GLU A 126 5.53 9.62 -6.59
CA GLU A 126 5.70 10.63 -5.55
C GLU A 126 5.04 11.97 -5.88
N THR A 127 4.91 12.31 -7.14
CA THR A 127 4.22 13.53 -7.57
C THR A 127 2.69 13.45 -7.48
N LEU A 128 2.14 12.24 -7.30
CA LEU A 128 0.71 12.03 -7.18
C LEU A 128 0.19 12.51 -5.82
N SER A 129 -1.03 13.01 -5.79
CA SER A 129 -1.74 13.25 -4.53
C SER A 129 -1.98 11.94 -3.77
N GLU A 130 -2.19 12.02 -2.46
CA GLU A 130 -2.45 10.86 -1.59
C GLU A 130 -3.54 9.94 -2.18
N ASP A 131 -4.68 10.51 -2.55
CA ASP A 131 -5.81 9.79 -3.14
C ASP A 131 -5.46 9.00 -4.40
N LEU A 132 -4.64 9.59 -5.29
CA LEU A 132 -4.20 8.93 -6.52
C LEU A 132 -3.20 7.81 -6.22
N ARG A 133 -2.30 8.01 -5.26
CA ARG A 133 -1.33 6.98 -4.84
C ARG A 133 -2.02 5.77 -4.22
N GLU A 134 -2.98 5.98 -3.32
CA GLU A 134 -3.79 4.89 -2.74
C GLU A 134 -4.49 4.08 -3.81
N THR A 135 -5.10 4.79 -4.78
CA THR A 135 -5.78 4.13 -5.90
C THR A 135 -4.79 3.32 -6.74
N ALA A 136 -3.61 3.89 -7.06
CA ALA A 136 -2.57 3.19 -7.80
C ALA A 136 -2.05 1.96 -7.03
N ALA A 137 -1.81 2.08 -5.72
CA ALA A 137 -1.33 0.97 -4.90
C ALA A 137 -2.30 -0.22 -4.91
N LEU A 138 -3.61 0.03 -4.84
CA LEU A 138 -4.61 -1.03 -4.84
C LEU A 138 -4.83 -1.62 -6.24
N THR A 139 -4.88 -0.79 -7.27
CA THR A 139 -5.20 -1.26 -8.63
C THR A 139 -3.99 -1.82 -9.37
N LEU A 140 -2.81 -1.22 -9.25
CA LEU A 140 -1.59 -1.63 -9.92
C LEU A 140 -0.69 -2.50 -9.03
N GLY A 141 -0.57 -2.15 -7.75
CA GLY A 141 0.28 -2.87 -6.80
C GLY A 141 -0.35 -4.15 -6.27
N GLU A 142 -1.65 -4.16 -6.03
CA GLU A 142 -2.39 -5.32 -5.51
C GLU A 142 -3.35 -5.95 -6.54
N GLU A 143 -3.28 -5.51 -7.81
CA GLU A 143 -4.04 -6.05 -8.94
C GLU A 143 -5.57 -6.10 -8.71
N MET A 144 -6.09 -5.16 -7.93
CA MET A 144 -7.52 -5.06 -7.66
C MET A 144 -8.26 -4.48 -8.86
N ASN A 145 -9.42 -5.04 -9.18
CA ASN A 145 -10.34 -4.37 -10.10
C ASN A 145 -10.96 -3.11 -9.44
N PHE A 146 -11.59 -2.26 -10.24
CA PHE A 146 -12.12 -0.98 -9.76
C PHE A 146 -13.18 -1.12 -8.67
N ALA A 147 -14.03 -2.13 -8.77
CA ALA A 147 -15.05 -2.39 -7.75
C ALA A 147 -14.42 -2.77 -6.39
N GLN A 148 -13.39 -3.62 -6.40
CA GLN A 148 -12.65 -4.01 -5.20
C GLN A 148 -11.90 -2.82 -4.57
N ALA A 149 -11.21 -2.03 -5.39
CA ALA A 149 -10.52 -0.82 -4.92
C ALA A 149 -11.52 0.20 -4.36
N ALA A 150 -12.67 0.39 -5.01
CA ALA A 150 -13.74 1.26 -4.54
C ALA A 150 -14.27 0.82 -3.16
N GLU A 151 -14.47 -0.49 -2.96
CA GLU A 151 -14.87 -1.04 -1.67
C GLU A 151 -13.84 -0.77 -0.58
N VAL A 152 -12.55 -0.96 -0.86
CA VAL A 152 -11.46 -0.70 0.10
C VAL A 152 -11.36 0.78 0.45
N LEU A 153 -11.44 1.66 -0.56
CA LEU A 153 -11.34 3.12 -0.40
C LEU A 153 -12.62 3.77 0.16
N GLY A 154 -13.75 3.06 0.13
CA GLY A 154 -15.05 3.61 0.54
C GLY A 154 -15.58 4.69 -0.39
N ILE A 155 -15.31 4.60 -1.70
CA ILE A 155 -15.71 5.55 -2.74
C ILE A 155 -16.48 4.84 -3.86
N ALA A 156 -17.09 5.59 -4.78
CA ALA A 156 -17.74 5.01 -5.94
C ALA A 156 -16.73 4.44 -6.96
N GLU A 157 -17.08 3.36 -7.64
CA GLU A 157 -16.24 2.75 -8.69
C GLU A 157 -15.90 3.75 -9.81
N GLY A 158 -16.85 4.62 -10.19
CA GLY A 158 -16.59 5.70 -11.14
C GLY A 158 -15.52 6.68 -10.69
N THR A 159 -15.38 6.90 -9.38
CA THR A 159 -14.29 7.72 -8.82
C THR A 159 -12.95 7.03 -8.98
N VAL A 160 -12.88 5.71 -8.78
CA VAL A 160 -11.66 4.92 -9.04
C VAL A 160 -11.27 4.99 -10.50
N ALA A 161 -12.24 4.82 -11.42
CA ALA A 161 -12.01 4.92 -12.85
C ALA A 161 -11.46 6.30 -13.26
N TRP A 162 -12.04 7.37 -12.72
CA TRP A 162 -11.56 8.74 -12.94
C TRP A 162 -10.15 8.94 -12.39
N ARG A 163 -9.87 8.50 -11.17
CA ARG A 163 -8.52 8.57 -10.57
C ARG A 163 -7.50 7.82 -11.40
N MET A 164 -7.82 6.63 -11.90
CA MET A 164 -6.93 5.86 -12.78
C MET A 164 -6.68 6.55 -14.13
N SER A 165 -7.67 7.22 -14.68
CA SER A 165 -7.50 8.06 -15.88
C SER A 165 -6.54 9.22 -15.61
N GLU A 166 -6.69 9.90 -14.48
CA GLU A 166 -5.82 11.01 -14.08
C GLU A 166 -4.39 10.54 -13.80
N ILE A 167 -4.20 9.39 -13.15
CA ILE A 167 -2.89 8.76 -12.94
C ILE A 167 -2.19 8.53 -14.28
N ARG A 168 -2.88 7.86 -15.23
CA ARG A 168 -2.31 7.60 -16.56
C ARG A 168 -1.93 8.88 -17.29
N LYS A 169 -2.75 9.92 -17.21
CA LYS A 169 -2.50 11.22 -17.82
C LYS A 169 -1.24 11.87 -17.24
N ARG A 170 -1.09 11.86 -15.91
CA ARG A 170 0.09 12.44 -15.24
C ARG A 170 1.36 11.65 -15.55
N LEU A 171 1.31 10.33 -15.47
CA LEU A 171 2.46 9.48 -15.81
C LEU A 171 2.89 9.66 -17.26
N LYS A 172 1.93 9.76 -18.20
CA LYS A 172 2.22 10.02 -19.61
C LYS A 172 2.86 11.40 -19.84
N ALA A 173 2.41 12.42 -19.12
CA ALA A 173 2.99 13.76 -19.20
C ALA A 173 4.45 13.76 -18.68
N LEU A 174 4.72 13.11 -17.56
CA LEU A 174 6.06 12.94 -17.01
C LEU A 174 6.98 12.17 -17.97
N ALA A 175 6.50 11.06 -18.53
CA ALA A 175 7.24 10.25 -19.50
C ALA A 175 7.55 10.99 -20.80
N SER A 176 6.72 11.96 -21.19
CA SER A 176 6.95 12.78 -22.38
C SER A 176 8.00 13.87 -22.16
N ASN A 177 8.18 14.30 -20.92
CA ASN A 177 9.17 15.32 -20.53
C ASN A 177 10.54 14.70 -20.20
N ASP A 178 10.58 13.39 -19.96
CA ASP A 178 11.80 12.68 -19.59
C ASP A 178 12.37 11.98 -20.84
N ASN A 179 13.58 12.38 -21.28
CA ASN A 179 14.23 12.02 -22.55
C ASN A 179 14.45 10.49 -22.76
N GLY A 180 13.41 9.68 -22.68
CA GLY A 180 13.42 8.28 -23.12
C GLY A 180 13.07 7.22 -22.05
N LEU A 181 13.39 7.41 -20.78
CA LEU A 181 13.18 6.41 -19.72
C LEU A 181 11.70 6.17 -19.42
N GLY A 182 10.87 7.20 -19.51
CA GLY A 182 9.45 7.10 -19.19
C GLY A 182 8.60 6.41 -20.26
N LYS A 183 9.01 6.40 -21.52
CA LYS A 183 8.24 5.78 -22.62
C LYS A 183 8.21 4.27 -22.54
N GLU A 184 9.30 3.66 -22.09
CA GLU A 184 9.42 2.21 -21.96
C GLU A 184 8.80 1.65 -20.65
N ALA A 185 8.61 2.50 -19.64
CA ALA A 185 7.99 2.11 -18.37
C ALA A 185 6.46 2.03 -18.41
N ILE A 186 5.83 2.61 -19.47
CA ILE A 186 4.36 2.72 -19.61
C ILE A 186 3.82 1.79 -20.73
N ALA A 187 4.70 1.21 -21.53
CA ALA A 187 4.33 0.26 -22.59
C ALA A 187 4.17 -1.14 -22.05
#